data_76e30c8816d40ec430a340ada87c9acd
#
_entry.id   76e30c8816d40ec430a340ada87c9acd
#
_cell.length_a   1.000
_cell.length_b   1.000
_cell.length_c   1.000
_cell.angle_alpha   90.00
_cell.angle_beta   90.00
_cell.angle_gamma   90.00
#
_symmetry.space_group_name_H-M   'P 1'
#
loop_
_entity.id
_entity.type
_entity.pdbx_description
1 polymer ?
#
loop_
_entity_poly.entity_id
_entity_poly.type
_entity_poly.pdbx_seq_one_letter_code
_entity_poly.pdbx_strand_id
1 'polypeptide(L)'
;MSAPLRVAVVMTAVYAAGGIGMVYLPLWLGQCGLTAAAISQIYGLSSLLRLGATPAWGEVADRLGRVRPVLILAAAATAALSLGYLPAWGFLAVLAVLTLQSFCSAALQPLCDTLLLGLAHDGRLDYGRVRAVGSAAFLVTAVAGGPVVAAFGSASAPVLMAMIYAAAAGLGPLLPDARPRARPPSTLGSFRLLTNPTFRITVLMSALIQSSNGAYYSLSSLHWRAAGLGETTIGLLWAEGVVAETVMFLFAGPLGARLGPGWLAGLGGV
;
A
#
# COMPACT_ATOMS: atom_id res chain seq x y z
N MET A 1 10.66 20.53 -13.57
CA MET A 1 10.61 19.05 -13.35
C MET A 1 9.91 18.40 -14.51
N SER A 2 10.45 17.30 -15.08
CA SER A 2 9.79 16.50 -16.13
C SER A 2 8.54 15.79 -15.56
N ALA A 3 7.58 15.44 -16.45
CA ALA A 3 6.37 14.74 -16.02
C ALA A 3 6.66 13.41 -15.30
N PRO A 4 7.61 12.57 -15.76
CA PRO A 4 8.02 11.36 -15.04
C PRO A 4 8.49 11.64 -13.62
N LEU A 5 9.33 12.66 -13.41
CA LEU A 5 9.85 13.00 -12.09
C LEU A 5 8.75 13.45 -11.12
N ARG A 6 7.75 14.18 -11.62
CA ARG A 6 6.61 14.63 -10.80
C ARG A 6 5.78 13.45 -10.30
N VAL A 7 5.50 12.47 -11.17
CA VAL A 7 4.78 11.24 -10.77
C VAL A 7 5.62 10.40 -9.81
N ALA A 8 6.92 10.27 -10.08
CA ALA A 8 7.83 9.54 -9.19
C ALA A 8 7.86 10.13 -7.78
N VAL A 9 7.90 11.45 -7.63
CA VAL A 9 7.92 12.11 -6.31
C VAL A 9 6.63 11.87 -5.54
N VAL A 10 5.45 11.99 -6.17
CA VAL A 10 4.17 11.70 -5.49
C VAL A 10 4.07 10.22 -5.12
N MET A 11 4.46 9.33 -6.01
CA MET A 11 4.50 7.89 -5.73
C MET A 11 5.45 7.57 -4.57
N THR A 12 6.64 8.18 -4.55
CA THR A 12 7.62 8.04 -3.45
C THR A 12 6.99 8.43 -2.11
N ALA A 13 6.24 9.53 -2.05
CA ALA A 13 5.52 9.93 -0.83
C ALA A 13 4.46 8.91 -0.41
N VAL A 14 3.68 8.37 -1.36
CA VAL A 14 2.67 7.34 -1.05
C VAL A 14 3.30 6.08 -0.46
N TYR A 15 4.42 5.61 -1.03
CA TYR A 15 5.14 4.44 -0.49
C TYR A 15 5.84 4.73 0.84
N ALA A 16 6.38 5.93 1.01
CA ALA A 16 6.98 6.37 2.25
C ALA A 16 5.97 6.36 3.41
N ALA A 17 4.75 6.86 3.18
CA ALA A 17 3.67 6.79 4.17
C ALA A 17 3.28 5.33 4.49
N GLY A 18 3.30 4.44 3.48
CA GLY A 18 3.09 3.01 3.64
C GLY A 18 4.13 2.37 4.57
N GLY A 19 5.41 2.74 4.45
CA GLY A 19 6.48 2.24 5.32
C GLY A 19 6.27 2.60 6.79
N ILE A 20 5.81 3.82 7.08
CA ILE A 20 5.46 4.21 8.45
C ILE A 20 4.20 3.47 8.93
N GLY A 21 3.13 3.48 8.12
CA GLY A 21 1.84 2.93 8.53
C GLY A 21 1.86 1.43 8.77
N MET A 22 2.54 0.68 7.90
CA MET A 22 2.61 -0.76 7.99
C MET A 22 3.42 -1.24 9.21
N VAL A 23 4.51 -0.53 9.52
CA VAL A 23 5.44 -0.92 10.59
C VAL A 23 4.97 -0.41 11.96
N TYR A 24 4.54 0.84 12.08
CA TYR A 24 4.39 1.51 13.38
C TYR A 24 2.94 1.78 13.78
N LEU A 25 1.96 1.80 12.84
CA LEU A 25 0.56 1.99 13.20
C LEU A 25 0.04 0.88 14.12
N PRO A 26 0.36 -0.43 13.90
CA PRO A 26 -0.04 -1.47 14.84
C PRO A 26 0.47 -1.24 16.28
N LEU A 27 1.67 -0.67 16.44
CA LEU A 27 2.24 -0.35 17.75
C LEU A 27 1.43 0.74 18.47
N TRP A 28 1.01 1.77 17.73
CA TRP A 28 0.10 2.82 18.25
C TRP A 28 -1.24 2.22 18.66
N LEU A 29 -1.85 1.37 17.84
CA LEU A 29 -3.12 0.73 18.15
C LEU A 29 -3.03 -0.14 19.39
N GLY A 30 -1.91 -0.84 19.61
CA GLY A 30 -1.63 -1.59 20.83
C GLY A 30 -1.56 -0.69 22.07
N GLN A 31 -0.97 0.51 21.97
CA GLN A 31 -0.94 1.49 23.07
C GLN A 31 -2.32 2.10 23.35
N CYS A 32 -3.23 2.14 22.38
CA CYS A 32 -4.63 2.53 22.61
C CYS A 32 -5.45 1.46 23.35
N GLY A 33 -4.82 0.41 23.90
CA GLY A 33 -5.47 -0.65 24.68
C GLY A 33 -6.16 -1.72 23.83
N LEU A 34 -5.92 -1.76 22.53
CA LEU A 34 -6.45 -2.81 21.65
C LEU A 34 -5.59 -4.07 21.75
N THR A 35 -6.26 -5.22 21.94
CA THR A 35 -5.58 -6.52 21.89
C THR A 35 -5.13 -6.87 20.46
N ALA A 36 -4.15 -7.76 20.33
CA ALA A 36 -3.71 -8.24 19.03
C ALA A 36 -4.87 -8.84 18.19
N ALA A 37 -5.80 -9.56 18.87
CA ALA A 37 -7.00 -10.09 18.21
C ALA A 37 -7.91 -8.97 17.69
N ALA A 38 -8.15 -7.91 18.47
CA ALA A 38 -8.95 -6.78 18.05
C ALA A 38 -8.31 -6.04 16.85
N ILE A 39 -6.99 -5.84 16.89
CA ILE A 39 -6.23 -5.23 15.79
C ILE A 39 -6.37 -6.07 14.52
N SER A 40 -6.18 -7.39 14.60
CA SER A 40 -6.34 -8.29 13.45
C SER A 40 -7.75 -8.25 12.88
N GLN A 41 -8.79 -8.22 13.73
CA GLN A 41 -10.18 -8.09 13.28
C GLN A 41 -10.41 -6.76 12.55
N ILE A 42 -9.88 -5.65 13.07
CA ILE A 42 -9.97 -4.33 12.46
C ILE A 42 -9.34 -4.33 11.07
N TYR A 43 -8.11 -4.85 10.94
CA TYR A 43 -7.43 -4.95 9.64
C TYR A 43 -8.17 -5.88 8.68
N GLY A 44 -8.66 -7.03 9.17
CA GLY A 44 -9.43 -7.97 8.35
C GLY A 44 -10.73 -7.36 7.80
N LEU A 45 -11.54 -6.75 8.67
CA LEU A 45 -12.79 -6.10 8.27
C LEU A 45 -12.54 -4.94 7.29
N SER A 46 -11.52 -4.11 7.56
CA SER A 46 -11.17 -3.01 6.68
C SER A 46 -10.67 -3.48 5.31
N SER A 47 -9.98 -4.62 5.26
CA SER A 47 -9.51 -5.23 4.02
C SER A 47 -10.67 -5.70 3.13
N LEU A 48 -11.76 -6.18 3.70
CA LEU A 48 -12.96 -6.56 2.93
C LEU A 48 -13.56 -5.36 2.17
N LEU A 49 -13.66 -4.20 2.82
CA LEU A 49 -14.13 -2.98 2.16
C LEU A 49 -13.15 -2.46 1.11
N ARG A 50 -11.85 -2.65 1.33
CA ARG A 50 -10.81 -2.27 0.37
C ARG A 50 -10.94 -3.01 -0.97
N LEU A 51 -11.47 -4.24 -0.99
CA LEU A 51 -11.70 -5.00 -2.22
C LEU A 51 -12.62 -4.23 -3.19
N GLY A 52 -13.65 -3.58 -2.68
CA GLY A 52 -14.55 -2.75 -3.50
C GLY A 52 -14.02 -1.34 -3.74
N ALA A 53 -13.16 -0.83 -2.87
CA ALA A 53 -12.66 0.55 -2.95
C ALA A 53 -11.79 0.80 -4.19
N THR A 54 -10.88 -0.10 -4.50
CA THR A 54 -9.96 0.06 -5.64
C THR A 54 -10.71 0.19 -6.99
N PRO A 55 -11.66 -0.71 -7.35
CA PRO A 55 -12.44 -0.53 -8.56
C PRO A 55 -13.37 0.70 -8.51
N ALA A 56 -13.92 1.04 -7.34
CA ALA A 56 -14.77 2.22 -7.18
C ALA A 56 -14.00 3.52 -7.48
N TRP A 57 -12.77 3.66 -6.98
CA TRP A 57 -11.91 4.80 -7.28
C TRP A 57 -11.49 4.85 -8.75
N GLY A 58 -11.24 3.69 -9.37
CA GLY A 58 -11.00 3.59 -10.81
C GLY A 58 -12.19 4.12 -11.61
N GLU A 59 -13.40 3.69 -11.28
CA GLU A 59 -14.63 4.17 -11.89
C GLU A 59 -14.84 5.68 -11.72
N VAL A 60 -14.55 6.21 -10.53
CA VAL A 60 -14.62 7.67 -10.29
C VAL A 60 -13.63 8.42 -11.18
N ALA A 61 -12.39 7.92 -11.31
CA ALA A 61 -11.38 8.53 -12.18
C ALA A 61 -11.78 8.46 -13.65
N ASP A 62 -12.35 7.34 -14.09
CA ASP A 62 -12.82 7.14 -15.47
C ASP A 62 -14.01 8.06 -15.79
N ARG A 63 -15.00 8.18 -14.88
CA ARG A 63 -16.15 9.10 -15.07
C ARG A 63 -15.75 10.57 -15.08
N LEU A 64 -14.78 10.96 -14.24
CA LEU A 64 -14.26 12.33 -14.24
C LEU A 64 -13.33 12.60 -15.43
N GLY A 65 -12.85 11.54 -16.11
CA GLY A 65 -11.88 11.64 -17.19
C GLY A 65 -10.53 12.22 -16.75
N ARG A 66 -10.23 12.22 -15.46
CA ARG A 66 -9.03 12.83 -14.85
C ARG A 66 -8.57 12.05 -13.65
N VAL A 67 -7.32 11.62 -13.65
CA VAL A 67 -6.70 10.90 -12.52
C VAL A 67 -6.23 11.85 -11.41
N ARG A 68 -5.68 13.01 -11.79
CA ARG A 68 -5.06 13.97 -10.88
C ARG A 68 -5.97 14.43 -9.73
N PRO A 69 -7.19 14.95 -9.96
CA PRO A 69 -8.04 15.43 -8.87
C PRO A 69 -8.48 14.32 -7.92
N VAL A 70 -8.69 13.11 -8.44
CA VAL A 70 -9.04 11.94 -7.62
C VAL A 70 -7.89 11.55 -6.70
N LEU A 71 -6.66 11.55 -7.22
CA LEU A 71 -5.46 11.25 -6.44
C LEU A 71 -5.22 12.30 -5.34
N ILE A 72 -5.38 13.60 -5.65
CA ILE A 72 -5.25 14.69 -4.67
C ILE A 72 -6.29 14.54 -3.56
N LEU A 73 -7.56 14.31 -3.92
CA LEU A 73 -8.64 14.13 -2.95
C LEU A 73 -8.39 12.91 -2.06
N ALA A 74 -8.02 11.78 -2.65
CA ALA A 74 -7.73 10.55 -1.92
C ALA A 74 -6.54 10.73 -0.96
N ALA A 75 -5.46 11.40 -1.40
CA ALA A 75 -4.29 11.67 -0.56
C ALA A 75 -4.63 12.64 0.60
N ALA A 76 -5.37 13.71 0.32
CA ALA A 76 -5.81 14.67 1.35
C ALA A 76 -6.74 14.01 2.38
N ALA A 77 -7.72 13.22 1.92
CA ALA A 77 -8.61 12.47 2.81
C ALA A 77 -7.83 11.45 3.66
N THR A 78 -6.87 10.72 3.05
CA THR A 78 -6.01 9.78 3.77
C THR A 78 -5.17 10.50 4.82
N ALA A 79 -4.62 11.69 4.52
CA ALA A 79 -3.87 12.51 5.47
C ALA A 79 -4.74 12.93 6.67
N ALA A 80 -5.93 13.45 6.41
CA ALA A 80 -6.87 13.86 7.46
C ALA A 80 -7.28 12.66 8.35
N LEU A 81 -7.59 11.52 7.74
CA LEU A 81 -7.96 10.31 8.46
C LEU A 81 -6.78 9.71 9.24
N SER A 82 -5.53 9.93 8.81
CA SER A 82 -4.36 9.55 9.60
C SER A 82 -4.29 10.30 10.92
N LEU A 83 -4.65 11.59 10.97
CA LEU A 83 -4.79 12.33 12.23
C LEU A 83 -5.99 11.85 13.05
N GLY A 84 -7.01 11.29 12.41
CA GLY A 84 -8.19 10.73 13.07
C GLY A 84 -7.88 9.57 14.03
N TYR A 85 -6.72 8.92 13.91
CA TYR A 85 -6.29 7.91 14.87
C TYR A 85 -5.97 8.49 16.26
N LEU A 86 -5.55 9.76 16.35
CA LEU A 86 -5.14 10.36 17.62
C LEU A 86 -6.30 10.46 18.64
N PRO A 87 -7.51 10.90 18.26
CA PRO A 87 -8.67 10.91 19.15
C PRO A 87 -9.46 9.60 19.16
N ALA A 88 -9.10 8.61 18.31
CA ALA A 88 -9.87 7.38 18.18
C ALA A 88 -9.49 6.36 19.28
N TRP A 89 -10.39 6.15 20.23
CA TRP A 89 -10.21 5.17 21.30
C TRP A 89 -11.26 4.06 21.21
N GLY A 90 -10.82 2.84 21.50
CA GLY A 90 -11.68 1.66 21.47
C GLY A 90 -11.90 1.10 20.07
N PHE A 91 -12.48 -0.10 20.02
CA PHE A 91 -12.58 -0.92 18.80
C PHE A 91 -13.35 -0.23 17.68
N LEU A 92 -14.54 0.30 17.95
CA LEU A 92 -15.41 0.87 16.89
C LEU A 92 -14.87 2.16 16.29
N ALA A 93 -14.28 3.05 17.12
CA ALA A 93 -13.69 4.29 16.62
C ALA A 93 -12.49 4.01 15.71
N VAL A 94 -11.59 3.12 16.16
CA VAL A 94 -10.42 2.73 15.37
C VAL A 94 -10.83 1.98 14.11
N LEU A 95 -11.81 1.07 14.19
CA LEU A 95 -12.36 0.38 13.02
C LEU A 95 -12.89 1.38 11.99
N ALA A 96 -13.67 2.38 12.42
CA ALA A 96 -14.21 3.39 11.52
C ALA A 96 -13.11 4.20 10.83
N VAL A 97 -12.12 4.70 11.60
CA VAL A 97 -11.01 5.48 11.05
C VAL A 97 -10.17 4.64 10.08
N LEU A 98 -9.78 3.42 10.48
CA LEU A 98 -8.95 2.55 9.65
C LEU A 98 -9.67 2.13 8.38
N THR A 99 -10.96 1.85 8.46
CA THR A 99 -11.79 1.47 7.31
C THR A 99 -11.90 2.62 6.30
N LEU A 100 -12.21 3.84 6.77
CA LEU A 100 -12.31 5.02 5.92
C LEU A 100 -10.94 5.38 5.32
N GLN A 101 -9.86 5.31 6.12
CA GLN A 101 -8.52 5.53 5.62
C GLN A 101 -8.11 4.48 4.58
N SER A 102 -8.39 3.20 4.83
CA SER A 102 -8.12 2.11 3.88
C SER A 102 -8.89 2.29 2.58
N PHE A 103 -10.15 2.76 2.66
CA PHE A 103 -10.95 3.09 1.48
C PHE A 103 -10.30 4.21 0.67
N CYS A 104 -9.91 5.32 1.29
CA CYS A 104 -9.28 6.45 0.60
C CYS A 104 -7.89 6.08 0.05
N SER A 105 -7.06 5.41 0.84
CA SER A 105 -5.70 5.03 0.44
C SER A 105 -5.67 3.98 -0.68
N ALA A 106 -6.74 3.18 -0.84
CA ALA A 106 -6.86 2.18 -1.91
C ALA A 106 -6.76 2.78 -3.32
N ALA A 107 -7.05 4.07 -3.48
CA ALA A 107 -6.92 4.81 -4.74
C ALA A 107 -5.46 5.10 -5.10
N LEU A 108 -4.59 5.35 -4.11
CA LEU A 108 -3.33 6.06 -4.32
C LEU A 108 -2.35 5.30 -5.20
N GLN A 109 -2.08 4.03 -4.85
CA GLN A 109 -1.11 3.22 -5.58
C GLN A 109 -1.59 2.91 -7.02
N PRO A 110 -2.81 2.38 -7.25
CA PRO A 110 -3.28 2.07 -8.61
C PRO A 110 -3.37 3.29 -9.52
N LEU A 111 -3.73 4.46 -8.99
CA LEU A 111 -3.79 5.69 -9.78
C LEU A 111 -2.39 6.22 -10.13
N CYS A 112 -1.43 6.13 -9.21
CA CYS A 112 -0.01 6.39 -9.52
C CYS A 112 0.51 5.44 -10.61
N ASP A 113 0.22 4.15 -10.48
CA ASP A 113 0.63 3.15 -11.47
C ASP A 113 -0.01 3.41 -12.85
N THR A 114 -1.27 3.85 -12.88
CA THR A 114 -1.94 4.24 -14.13
C THR A 114 -1.21 5.40 -14.84
N LEU A 115 -0.79 6.43 -14.08
CA LEU A 115 -0.01 7.55 -14.62
C LEU A 115 1.38 7.10 -15.10
N LEU A 116 2.05 6.25 -14.35
CA LEU A 116 3.37 5.73 -14.70
C LEU A 116 3.34 4.84 -15.95
N LEU A 117 2.37 3.92 -16.03
CA LEU A 117 2.20 3.04 -17.17
C LEU A 117 1.86 3.84 -18.45
N GLY A 118 1.06 4.90 -18.32
CA GLY A 118 0.80 5.81 -19.42
C GLY A 118 2.08 6.45 -19.95
N LEU A 119 2.93 6.99 -19.07
CA LEU A 119 4.20 7.60 -19.43
C LEU A 119 5.23 6.57 -19.94
N ALA A 120 5.23 5.35 -19.41
CA ALA A 120 6.10 4.28 -19.88
C ALA A 120 5.73 3.82 -21.28
N HIS A 121 4.43 3.71 -21.58
CA HIS A 121 3.96 3.38 -22.92
C HIS A 121 4.37 4.43 -23.97
N ASP A 122 4.41 5.70 -23.57
CA ASP A 122 4.88 6.78 -24.42
C ASP A 122 6.42 6.84 -24.54
N GLY A 123 7.14 5.85 -24.00
CA GLY A 123 8.61 5.79 -24.02
C GLY A 123 9.31 6.86 -23.18
N ARG A 124 8.58 7.54 -22.29
CA ARG A 124 9.07 8.70 -21.53
C ARG A 124 9.73 8.32 -20.20
N LEU A 125 9.57 7.08 -19.74
CA LEU A 125 10.18 6.56 -18.51
C LEU A 125 10.28 5.02 -18.53
N ASP A 126 11.15 4.50 -17.68
CA ASP A 126 11.20 3.08 -17.32
C ASP A 126 10.36 2.85 -16.04
N TYR A 127 9.25 2.13 -16.18
CA TYR A 127 8.33 1.83 -15.08
C TYR A 127 9.04 1.11 -13.92
N GLY A 128 9.90 0.12 -14.23
CA GLY A 128 10.59 -0.68 -13.23
C GLY A 128 11.50 0.19 -12.35
N ARG A 129 12.25 1.12 -12.96
CA ARG A 129 13.13 2.04 -12.22
C ARG A 129 12.35 2.97 -11.30
N VAL A 130 11.26 3.55 -11.77
CA VAL A 130 10.45 4.44 -10.93
C VAL A 130 9.76 3.66 -9.82
N ARG A 131 9.29 2.46 -10.11
CA ARG A 131 8.68 1.56 -9.11
C ARG A 131 9.68 1.16 -8.03
N ALA A 132 10.93 0.90 -8.39
CA ALA A 132 12.02 0.61 -7.45
C ALA A 132 12.29 1.78 -6.49
N VAL A 133 12.18 3.04 -6.95
CA VAL A 133 12.28 4.22 -6.08
C VAL A 133 11.19 4.23 -5.01
N GLY A 134 9.97 3.82 -5.36
CA GLY A 134 8.88 3.66 -4.39
C GLY A 134 9.21 2.63 -3.31
N SER A 135 9.72 1.45 -3.69
CA SER A 135 10.15 0.42 -2.74
C SER A 135 11.30 0.89 -1.84
N ALA A 136 12.27 1.63 -2.41
CA ALA A 136 13.33 2.24 -1.64
C ALA A 136 12.80 3.28 -0.63
N ALA A 137 11.81 4.07 -1.00
CA ALA A 137 11.18 5.02 -0.08
C ALA A 137 10.46 4.33 1.08
N PHE A 138 9.75 3.24 0.81
CA PHE A 138 9.16 2.41 1.86
C PHE A 138 10.25 1.91 2.83
N LEU A 139 11.33 1.34 2.30
CA LEU A 139 12.45 0.84 3.07
C LEU A 139 13.07 1.93 3.96
N VAL A 140 13.38 3.08 3.37
CA VAL A 140 13.98 4.22 4.09
C VAL A 140 13.08 4.68 5.23
N THR A 141 11.78 4.80 5.01
CA THR A 141 10.86 5.25 6.05
C THR A 141 10.55 4.19 7.10
N ALA A 142 10.55 2.90 6.73
CA ALA A 142 10.47 1.80 7.69
C ALA A 142 11.65 1.83 8.67
N VAL A 143 12.87 2.08 8.19
CA VAL A 143 14.08 2.18 9.02
C VAL A 143 14.13 3.50 9.79
N ALA A 144 13.95 4.64 9.10
CA ALA A 144 14.05 5.97 9.70
C ALA A 144 12.92 6.27 10.69
N GLY A 145 11.76 5.63 10.54
CA GLY A 145 10.64 5.73 11.45
C GLY A 145 10.95 5.17 12.84
N GLY A 146 11.80 4.15 12.95
CA GLY A 146 12.15 3.52 14.22
C GLY A 146 12.72 4.49 15.26
N PRO A 147 13.82 5.19 14.98
CA PRO A 147 14.36 6.21 15.87
C PRO A 147 13.37 7.32 16.21
N VAL A 148 12.53 7.74 15.25
CA VAL A 148 11.52 8.78 15.49
C VAL A 148 10.45 8.29 16.45
N VAL A 149 9.92 7.08 16.24
CA VAL A 149 8.92 6.47 17.13
C VAL A 149 9.50 6.17 18.50
N ALA A 150 10.78 5.76 18.57
CA ALA A 150 11.47 5.56 19.84
C ALA A 150 11.63 6.85 20.65
N ALA A 151 11.94 7.97 19.96
CA ALA A 151 12.16 9.27 20.61
C ALA A 151 10.86 10.00 20.98
N PHE A 152 9.84 9.95 20.13
CA PHE A 152 8.60 10.74 20.25
C PHE A 152 7.37 9.90 20.62
N GLY A 153 7.54 8.59 20.80
CA GLY A 153 6.45 7.65 21.08
C GLY A 153 5.66 7.24 19.84
N SER A 154 4.85 6.19 19.96
CA SER A 154 4.13 5.60 18.83
C SER A 154 3.04 6.51 18.24
N ALA A 155 2.57 7.52 18.98
CA ALA A 155 1.67 8.56 18.47
C ALA A 155 2.27 9.38 17.31
N SER A 156 3.59 9.36 17.17
CA SER A 156 4.27 10.00 16.02
C SER A 156 3.96 9.29 14.70
N ALA A 157 3.62 8.00 14.70
CA ALA A 157 3.34 7.24 13.48
C ALA A 157 2.14 7.81 12.68
N PRO A 158 0.92 7.97 13.25
CA PRO A 158 -0.17 8.59 12.53
C PRO A 158 0.11 10.04 12.10
N VAL A 159 0.90 10.80 12.88
CA VAL A 159 1.30 12.17 12.51
C VAL A 159 2.24 12.15 11.30
N LEU A 160 3.26 11.30 11.29
CA LEU A 160 4.16 11.12 10.14
C LEU A 160 3.40 10.69 8.89
N MET A 161 2.49 9.72 9.01
CA MET A 161 1.62 9.32 7.91
C MET A 161 0.84 10.50 7.35
N ALA A 162 0.20 11.28 8.23
CA ALA A 162 -0.57 12.45 7.83
C ALA A 162 0.28 13.48 7.10
N MET A 163 1.48 13.78 7.61
CA MET A 163 2.41 14.74 6.99
C MET A 163 2.84 14.27 5.59
N ILE A 164 3.18 13.00 5.44
CA ILE A 164 3.64 12.45 4.16
C ILE A 164 2.50 12.41 3.14
N TYR A 165 1.28 11.97 3.54
CA TYR A 165 0.11 12.00 2.65
C TYR A 165 -0.33 13.43 2.31
N ALA A 166 -0.23 14.38 3.25
CA ALA A 166 -0.47 15.79 2.98
C ALA A 166 0.55 16.36 1.98
N ALA A 167 1.82 15.99 2.11
CA ALA A 167 2.84 16.32 1.13
C ALA A 167 2.52 15.73 -0.26
N ALA A 168 2.07 14.47 -0.33
CA ALA A 168 1.63 13.85 -1.58
C ALA A 168 0.45 14.61 -2.21
N ALA A 169 -0.54 15.03 -1.41
CA ALA A 169 -1.67 15.84 -1.86
C ALA A 169 -1.21 17.23 -2.36
N GLY A 170 -0.33 17.91 -1.61
CA GLY A 170 0.22 19.21 -1.97
C GLY A 170 1.08 19.19 -3.23
N LEU A 171 1.75 18.07 -3.51
CA LEU A 171 2.50 17.83 -4.75
C LEU A 171 1.60 17.40 -5.90
N GLY A 172 0.38 16.98 -5.61
CA GLY A 172 -0.60 16.52 -6.60
C GLY A 172 -0.85 17.48 -7.77
N PRO A 173 -0.94 18.81 -7.58
CA PRO A 173 -1.06 19.79 -8.69
C PRO A 173 0.07 19.73 -9.70
N LEU A 174 1.24 19.22 -9.32
CA LEU A 174 2.37 19.03 -10.23
C LEU A 174 2.18 17.84 -11.17
N LEU A 175 1.26 16.91 -10.88
CA LEU A 175 1.02 15.73 -11.70
C LEU A 175 0.50 16.12 -13.09
N PRO A 176 0.89 15.35 -14.13
CA PRO A 176 0.31 15.54 -15.45
C PRO A 176 -1.20 15.26 -15.41
N ASP A 177 -1.97 16.02 -16.14
CA ASP A 177 -3.41 15.80 -16.29
C ASP A 177 -3.63 14.69 -17.34
N ALA A 178 -3.38 13.46 -16.93
CA ALA A 178 -3.56 12.30 -17.80
C ALA A 178 -5.04 11.88 -17.78
N ARG A 179 -5.60 11.71 -18.95
CA ARG A 179 -6.91 11.10 -19.11
C ARG A 179 -6.76 9.59 -19.03
N PRO A 180 -7.56 8.89 -18.23
CA PRO A 180 -7.61 7.44 -18.31
C PRO A 180 -7.89 7.04 -19.76
N ARG A 181 -7.16 6.05 -20.26
CA ARG A 181 -7.51 5.48 -21.58
C ARG A 181 -8.89 4.85 -21.42
N ALA A 182 -9.82 5.30 -22.27
CA ALA A 182 -11.16 4.75 -22.31
C ALA A 182 -11.08 3.22 -22.45
N ARG A 183 -11.38 2.51 -21.36
CA ARG A 183 -11.64 1.08 -21.39
C ARG A 183 -13.08 0.90 -21.90
N PRO A 184 -13.33 -0.05 -22.80
CA PRO A 184 -14.71 -0.40 -23.10
C PRO A 184 -15.42 -0.80 -21.79
N PRO A 185 -16.64 -0.34 -21.55
CA PRO A 185 -17.37 -0.67 -20.32
C PRO A 185 -17.68 -2.17 -20.31
N SER A 186 -16.91 -2.94 -19.54
CA SER A 186 -17.13 -4.38 -19.38
C SER A 186 -16.92 -4.85 -17.97
N THR A 187 -17.66 -4.29 -17.02
CA THR A 187 -17.82 -4.91 -15.70
C THR A 187 -18.36 -6.34 -15.81
N LEU A 188 -19.24 -6.63 -16.76
CA LEU A 188 -19.71 -7.99 -17.06
C LEU A 188 -18.66 -8.90 -17.71
N GLY A 189 -17.73 -8.33 -18.49
CA GLY A 189 -16.65 -9.11 -19.14
C GLY A 189 -15.64 -9.69 -18.15
N SER A 190 -15.38 -8.99 -17.06
CA SER A 190 -14.46 -9.45 -16.02
C SER A 190 -14.98 -10.67 -15.26
N PHE A 191 -16.30 -10.77 -15.03
CA PHE A 191 -16.91 -11.97 -14.40
C PHE A 191 -16.85 -13.21 -15.31
N ARG A 192 -16.79 -13.03 -16.62
CA ARG A 192 -16.59 -14.13 -17.57
C ARG A 192 -15.24 -14.83 -17.38
N LEU A 193 -14.22 -14.12 -16.88
CA LEU A 193 -12.93 -14.74 -16.57
C LEU A 193 -13.04 -15.77 -15.44
N LEU A 194 -14.00 -15.61 -14.53
CA LEU A 194 -14.28 -16.56 -13.45
C LEU A 194 -14.85 -17.90 -13.97
N THR A 195 -15.30 -17.99 -15.21
CA THR A 195 -15.72 -19.27 -15.81
C THR A 195 -14.51 -20.11 -16.24
N ASN A 196 -13.34 -19.51 -16.42
CA ASN A 196 -12.11 -20.22 -16.76
C ASN A 196 -11.52 -20.88 -15.49
N PRO A 197 -11.36 -22.22 -15.45
CA PRO A 197 -10.88 -22.92 -14.28
C PRO A 197 -9.44 -22.54 -13.90
N THR A 198 -8.57 -22.32 -14.88
CA THR A 198 -7.19 -21.88 -14.64
C THR A 198 -7.17 -20.50 -13.95
N PHE A 199 -8.00 -19.58 -14.42
CA PHE A 199 -8.11 -18.26 -13.80
C PHE A 199 -8.60 -18.33 -12.35
N ARG A 200 -9.63 -19.16 -12.06
CA ARG A 200 -10.11 -19.38 -10.70
C ARG A 200 -9.04 -19.93 -9.76
N ILE A 201 -8.29 -20.95 -10.23
CA ILE A 201 -7.21 -21.55 -9.44
C ILE A 201 -6.13 -20.50 -9.15
N THR A 202 -5.71 -19.73 -10.16
CA THR A 202 -4.70 -18.67 -9.98
C THR A 202 -5.17 -17.62 -8.98
N VAL A 203 -6.41 -17.16 -9.08
CA VAL A 203 -6.99 -16.18 -8.14
C VAL A 203 -7.06 -16.76 -6.72
N LEU A 204 -7.51 -18.01 -6.58
CA LEU A 204 -7.59 -18.68 -5.28
C LEU A 204 -6.21 -18.84 -4.63
N MET A 205 -5.20 -19.32 -5.39
CA MET A 205 -3.84 -19.44 -4.90
C MET A 205 -3.27 -18.08 -4.48
N SER A 206 -3.42 -17.05 -5.31
CA SER A 206 -2.98 -15.70 -4.97
C SER A 206 -3.68 -15.17 -3.72
N ALA A 207 -4.98 -15.42 -3.58
CA ALA A 207 -5.75 -15.02 -2.40
C ALA A 207 -5.27 -15.72 -1.12
N LEU A 208 -4.97 -17.01 -1.19
CA LEU A 208 -4.46 -17.78 -0.05
C LEU A 208 -3.07 -17.27 0.38
N ILE A 209 -2.15 -17.07 -0.58
CA ILE A 209 -0.82 -16.50 -0.31
C ILE A 209 -0.94 -15.11 0.32
N GLN A 210 -1.77 -14.23 -0.24
CA GLN A 210 -1.96 -12.88 0.32
C GLN A 210 -2.63 -12.91 1.70
N SER A 211 -3.52 -13.86 1.96
CA SER A 211 -4.15 -14.01 3.26
C SER A 211 -3.17 -14.46 4.34
N SER A 212 -2.20 -15.33 4.02
CA SER A 212 -1.15 -15.73 4.95
C SER A 212 -0.26 -14.54 5.33
N ASN A 213 0.08 -13.68 4.36
CA ASN A 213 0.82 -12.45 4.61
C ASN A 213 0.04 -11.44 5.47
N GLY A 214 -1.29 -11.48 5.46
CA GLY A 214 -2.14 -10.58 6.25
C GLY A 214 -1.86 -10.66 7.74
N ALA A 215 -1.63 -11.85 8.30
CA ALA A 215 -1.25 -12.05 9.69
C ALA A 215 0.14 -11.44 9.99
N TYR A 216 1.11 -11.66 9.12
CA TYR A 216 2.45 -11.07 9.22
C TYR A 216 2.37 -9.54 9.23
N TYR A 217 1.68 -8.95 8.27
CA TYR A 217 1.58 -7.50 8.12
C TYR A 217 0.84 -6.80 9.27
N SER A 218 -0.10 -7.47 9.91
CA SER A 218 -0.87 -6.87 11.01
C SER A 218 -0.28 -7.10 12.39
N LEU A 219 0.46 -8.19 12.60
CA LEU A 219 0.86 -8.64 13.93
C LEU A 219 2.37 -8.68 14.18
N SER A 220 3.23 -8.74 13.17
CA SER A 220 4.67 -8.92 13.36
C SER A 220 5.29 -7.82 14.24
N SER A 221 4.97 -6.56 14.00
CA SER A 221 5.47 -5.45 14.83
C SER A 221 5.04 -5.57 16.30
N LEU A 222 3.80 -5.99 16.54
CA LEU A 222 3.28 -6.22 17.90
C LEU A 222 3.98 -7.41 18.57
N HIS A 223 4.17 -8.50 17.84
CA HIS A 223 4.86 -9.69 18.34
C HIS A 223 6.31 -9.38 18.70
N TRP A 224 7.05 -8.70 17.84
CA TRP A 224 8.43 -8.29 18.10
C TRP A 224 8.52 -7.32 19.27
N ARG A 225 7.59 -6.40 19.39
CA ARG A 225 7.52 -5.50 20.54
C ARG A 225 7.26 -6.27 21.84
N ALA A 226 6.35 -7.24 21.85
CA ALA A 226 6.07 -8.10 22.99
C ALA A 226 7.28 -8.98 23.37
N ALA A 227 8.13 -9.34 22.40
CA ALA A 227 9.41 -10.02 22.60
C ALA A 227 10.53 -9.09 23.13
N GLY A 228 10.24 -7.79 23.36
CA GLY A 228 11.19 -6.83 23.92
C GLY A 228 12.07 -6.12 22.88
N LEU A 229 11.79 -6.28 21.58
CA LEU A 229 12.55 -5.59 20.53
C LEU A 229 12.13 -4.11 20.46
N GLY A 230 13.14 -3.23 20.33
CA GLY A 230 12.92 -1.79 20.15
C GLY A 230 12.45 -1.43 18.75
N GLU A 231 11.85 -0.25 18.60
CA GLU A 231 11.24 0.25 17.35
C GLU A 231 12.24 0.29 16.19
N THR A 232 13.49 0.64 16.46
CA THR A 232 14.56 0.67 15.45
C THR A 232 14.83 -0.74 14.90
N THR A 233 14.90 -1.75 15.79
CA THR A 233 15.08 -3.15 15.38
C THR A 233 13.89 -3.66 14.58
N ILE A 234 12.67 -3.31 14.98
CA ILE A 234 11.45 -3.65 14.25
C ILE A 234 11.48 -3.06 12.84
N GLY A 235 11.90 -1.81 12.70
CA GLY A 235 12.07 -1.18 11.38
C GLY A 235 13.11 -1.87 10.51
N LEU A 236 14.23 -2.33 11.09
CA LEU A 236 15.26 -3.08 10.36
C LEU A 236 14.78 -4.47 9.92
N LEU A 237 14.00 -5.19 10.75
CA LEU A 237 13.42 -6.48 10.37
C LEU A 237 12.43 -6.34 9.20
N TRP A 238 11.62 -5.29 9.21
CA TRP A 238 10.78 -4.98 8.04
C TRP A 238 11.59 -4.67 6.78
N ALA A 239 12.69 -3.92 6.96
CA ALA A 239 13.58 -3.56 5.86
C ALA A 239 14.23 -4.81 5.24
N GLU A 240 14.67 -5.78 6.05
CA GLU A 240 15.24 -7.04 5.59
C GLU A 240 14.25 -7.81 4.69
N GLY A 241 12.99 -7.90 5.09
CA GLY A 241 11.94 -8.52 4.28
C GLY A 241 11.76 -7.86 2.91
N VAL A 242 11.73 -6.52 2.87
CA VAL A 242 11.62 -5.77 1.60
C VAL A 242 12.87 -5.92 0.73
N VAL A 243 14.05 -5.97 1.32
CA VAL A 243 15.29 -6.24 0.59
C VAL A 243 15.27 -7.65 -0.01
N ALA A 244 14.88 -8.66 0.77
CA ALA A 244 14.75 -10.04 0.29
C ALA A 244 13.74 -10.14 -0.87
N GLU A 245 12.59 -9.50 -0.76
CA GLU A 245 11.59 -9.42 -1.82
C GLU A 245 12.17 -8.75 -3.08
N THR A 246 12.88 -7.64 -2.92
CA THR A 246 13.51 -6.92 -4.04
C THR A 246 14.56 -7.78 -4.74
N VAL A 247 15.40 -8.48 -3.97
CA VAL A 247 16.39 -9.42 -4.52
C VAL A 247 15.69 -10.55 -5.29
N MET A 248 14.62 -11.12 -4.73
CA MET A 248 13.85 -12.16 -5.42
C MET A 248 13.27 -11.66 -6.75
N PHE A 249 12.79 -10.40 -6.83
CA PHE A 249 12.31 -9.83 -8.09
C PHE A 249 13.40 -9.72 -9.16
N LEU A 250 14.64 -9.43 -8.79
CA LEU A 250 15.76 -9.40 -9.74
C LEU A 250 16.02 -10.77 -10.39
N PHE A 251 15.77 -11.84 -9.66
CA PHE A 251 15.95 -13.22 -10.13
C PHE A 251 14.66 -13.86 -10.66
N ALA A 252 13.50 -13.26 -10.45
CA ALA A 252 12.20 -13.81 -10.83
C ALA A 252 12.08 -14.09 -12.34
N GLY A 253 12.62 -13.23 -13.19
CA GLY A 253 12.61 -13.42 -14.65
C GLY A 253 13.39 -14.67 -15.10
N PRO A 254 14.69 -14.76 -14.80
CA PRO A 254 15.49 -15.95 -15.10
C PRO A 254 14.98 -17.22 -14.42
N LEU A 255 14.51 -17.12 -13.18
CA LEU A 255 13.97 -18.25 -12.42
C LEU A 255 12.65 -18.76 -13.03
N GLY A 256 11.77 -17.84 -13.42
CA GLY A 256 10.49 -18.17 -14.07
C GLY A 256 10.66 -18.82 -15.43
N ALA A 257 11.66 -18.39 -16.19
CA ALA A 257 11.99 -19.01 -17.47
C ALA A 257 12.49 -20.46 -17.33
N ARG A 258 13.14 -20.78 -16.19
CA ARG A 258 13.69 -22.12 -15.92
C ARG A 258 12.70 -23.05 -15.22
N LEU A 259 11.97 -22.56 -14.25
CA LEU A 259 11.11 -23.37 -13.37
C LEU A 259 9.65 -23.44 -13.83
N GLY A 260 9.21 -22.46 -14.61
CA GLY A 260 7.82 -22.32 -15.01
C GLY A 260 6.90 -21.73 -13.92
N PRO A 261 5.69 -21.26 -14.29
CA PRO A 261 4.81 -20.52 -13.39
C PRO A 261 4.27 -21.34 -12.21
N GLY A 262 4.11 -22.64 -12.38
CA GLY A 262 3.60 -23.53 -11.31
C GLY A 262 4.59 -23.69 -10.15
N TRP A 263 5.87 -23.83 -10.45
CA TRP A 263 6.92 -23.90 -9.43
C TRP A 263 7.13 -22.58 -8.69
N LEU A 264 7.04 -21.44 -9.42
CA LEU A 264 7.12 -20.12 -8.78
C LEU A 264 5.97 -19.88 -7.81
N ALA A 265 4.75 -20.30 -8.18
CA ALA A 265 3.59 -20.19 -7.29
C ALA A 265 3.75 -21.10 -6.05
N GLY A 266 4.32 -22.30 -6.21
CA GLY A 266 4.63 -23.21 -5.09
C GLY A 266 5.67 -22.64 -4.13
N LEU A 267 6.76 -22.06 -4.65
CA LEU A 267 7.81 -21.42 -3.85
C LEU A 267 7.32 -20.16 -3.11
N GLY A 268 6.37 -19.40 -3.70
CA GLY A 268 5.78 -18.24 -3.05
C GLY A 268 4.73 -18.58 -1.99
N GLY A 269 4.34 -19.85 -1.86
CA GLY A 269 3.39 -20.33 -0.85
C GLY A 269 4.03 -21.00 0.36
N VAL A 270 5.36 -21.15 0.38
CA VAL A 270 6.17 -21.68 1.48
C VAL A 270 6.82 -20.54 2.24
#